data_4768cf06bc04ccfc0749c9d7be4feaba
#
_entry.id   4768cf06bc04ccfc0749c9d7be4feaba
#
_cell.length_a   1.000
_cell.length_b   1.000
_cell.length_c   1.000
_cell.angle_alpha   90.00
_cell.angle_beta   90.00
_cell.angle_gamma   90.00
#
_symmetry.space_group_name_H-M   'P 1'
#
loop_
_entity.id
_entity.type
_entity.pdbx_description
1 polymer ?
#
loop_
_entity_poly.entity_id
_entity_poly.type
_entity_poly.pdbx_seq_one_letter_code
_entity_poly.pdbx_strand_id
1 'polypeptide(L)'
;GEGHGGISILHALGAGYGATASISLSTRVQLRDSPVKKEPKDNHGLISAVVETWTGAGHPLPDSEELHWAVRSDIPIGRGLKSSAALSVACIRALCDATETELENYQIVDIAADAQLACACSFTGSVDDSWSAVEPGWKVVDPNVPAAEGVLMEGLIEESQHWIILILDRGPRTIEPDPERFQMHAGQFQQAITAVEQEKIFNAMIQNGRAVAAAL
;
A
#
# COMPACT_ATOMS: atom_id res chain seq x y z
N GLY A 1 6.26 14.98 0.25
CA GLY A 1 5.55 13.83 -0.27
C GLY A 1 4.35 13.44 0.58
N GLU A 2 3.32 12.88 -0.04
CA GLU A 2 2.11 12.37 0.61
C GLU A 2 1.71 11.02 0.00
N GLY A 3 1.26 10.07 0.85
CA GLY A 3 0.70 8.79 0.44
C GLY A 3 -0.58 8.48 1.21
N HIS A 4 -1.57 7.93 0.54
CA HIS A 4 -2.88 7.63 1.11
C HIS A 4 -2.97 6.22 1.69
N GLY A 5 -3.82 6.03 2.69
CA GLY A 5 -4.19 4.71 3.18
C GLY A 5 -5.14 3.99 2.23
N GLY A 6 -5.40 2.71 2.51
CA GLY A 6 -6.29 1.91 1.68
C GLY A 6 -7.05 0.85 2.44
N ILE A 7 -8.10 0.34 1.79
CA ILE A 7 -8.90 -0.80 2.26
C ILE A 7 -8.90 -1.88 1.19
N SER A 8 -8.57 -3.11 1.57
CA SER A 8 -8.54 -4.24 0.64
C SER A 8 -9.95 -4.57 0.12
N ILE A 9 -10.05 -4.69 -1.19
CA ILE A 9 -11.20 -5.24 -1.93
C ILE A 9 -10.95 -6.73 -2.17
N LEU A 10 -9.74 -7.09 -2.63
CA LEU A 10 -9.27 -8.46 -2.81
C LEU A 10 -7.93 -8.66 -2.10
N HIS A 11 -7.71 -9.85 -1.58
CA HIS A 11 -6.44 -10.25 -0.95
C HIS A 11 -5.64 -11.13 -1.90
N ALA A 12 -4.46 -10.69 -2.33
CA ALA A 12 -3.66 -11.35 -3.35
C ALA A 12 -3.33 -12.82 -3.05
N LEU A 13 -3.04 -13.18 -1.79
CA LEU A 13 -2.76 -14.58 -1.40
C LEU A 13 -3.93 -15.52 -1.67
N GLY A 14 -5.18 -15.04 -1.62
CA GLY A 14 -6.36 -15.89 -1.81
C GLY A 14 -6.97 -15.78 -3.21
N ALA A 15 -6.94 -14.58 -3.77
CA ALA A 15 -7.56 -14.28 -5.05
C ALA A 15 -6.58 -14.44 -6.24
N GLY A 16 -5.26 -14.45 -6.00
CA GLY A 16 -4.23 -14.35 -7.04
C GLY A 16 -4.02 -12.92 -7.56
N TYR A 17 -4.98 -12.05 -7.31
CA TYR A 17 -4.95 -10.63 -7.66
C TYR A 17 -5.13 -9.77 -6.41
N GLY A 18 -4.41 -8.66 -6.35
CA GLY A 18 -4.59 -7.65 -5.30
C GLY A 18 -5.60 -6.60 -5.74
N ALA A 19 -6.42 -6.10 -4.79
CA ALA A 19 -7.22 -4.91 -5.07
C ALA A 19 -7.44 -4.11 -3.78
N THR A 20 -7.15 -2.82 -3.85
CA THR A 20 -7.26 -1.90 -2.72
C THR A 20 -7.92 -0.59 -3.17
N ALA A 21 -8.85 -0.10 -2.35
CA ALA A 21 -9.46 1.22 -2.53
C ALA A 21 -8.73 2.24 -1.66
N SER A 22 -8.41 3.39 -2.24
CA SER A 22 -7.82 4.54 -1.53
C SER A 22 -8.80 5.16 -0.53
N ILE A 23 -8.29 5.66 0.59
CA ILE A 23 -9.07 6.38 1.61
C ILE A 23 -8.44 7.75 1.90
N SER A 24 -9.19 8.63 2.56
CA SER A 24 -8.76 10.00 2.85
C SER A 24 -7.69 10.14 3.94
N LEU A 25 -7.43 9.09 4.73
CA LEU A 25 -6.32 9.11 5.69
C LEU A 25 -4.99 9.08 4.95
N SER A 26 -4.01 9.87 5.40
CA SER A 26 -2.73 9.97 4.71
C SER A 26 -1.53 9.96 5.64
N THR A 27 -0.38 9.67 5.05
CA THR A 27 0.95 9.86 5.63
C THR A 27 1.65 10.94 4.83
N ARG A 28 2.23 11.93 5.52
CA ARG A 28 3.03 13.01 4.94
C ARG A 28 4.46 12.89 5.41
N VAL A 29 5.38 13.04 4.47
CA VAL A 29 6.82 12.97 4.71
C VAL A 29 7.48 14.21 4.14
N GLN A 30 8.45 14.74 4.88
CA GLN A 30 9.31 15.82 4.43
C GLN A 30 10.76 15.48 4.76
N LEU A 31 11.63 15.58 3.78
CA LEU A 31 13.08 15.58 3.99
C LEU A 31 13.55 16.94 4.52
N ARG A 32 14.52 16.91 5.42
CA ARG A 32 15.11 18.07 6.07
C ARG A 32 16.63 18.01 6.04
N ASP A 33 17.26 19.17 5.94
CA ASP A 33 18.72 19.34 5.98
C ASP A 33 19.26 19.34 7.41
N SER A 34 18.40 19.20 8.42
CA SER A 34 18.77 19.24 9.82
C SER A 34 17.90 18.29 10.64
N PRO A 35 18.42 17.77 11.77
CA PRO A 35 17.69 16.85 12.65
C PRO A 35 16.31 17.37 13.05
N VAL A 36 15.32 16.51 13.01
CA VAL A 36 13.96 16.81 13.46
C VAL A 36 13.79 16.42 14.92
N LYS A 37 12.91 17.13 15.66
CA LYS A 37 12.68 16.87 17.09
C LYS A 37 12.29 15.43 17.40
N LYS A 38 11.60 14.77 16.45
CA LYS A 38 11.12 13.41 16.60
C LYS A 38 11.23 12.73 15.23
N GLU A 39 12.33 12.06 15.03
CA GLU A 39 12.47 11.19 13.86
C GLU A 39 11.62 9.93 14.00
N PRO A 40 11.10 9.41 12.90
CA PRO A 40 10.37 8.16 12.93
C PRO A 40 11.30 7.02 13.36
N LYS A 41 10.77 6.12 14.19
CA LYS A 41 11.46 4.87 14.47
C LYS A 41 11.24 3.92 13.30
N ASP A 42 12.27 3.70 12.51
CA ASP A 42 12.23 2.75 11.39
C ASP A 42 12.46 1.30 11.86
N ASN A 43 11.59 0.84 12.79
CA ASN A 43 11.72 -0.46 13.44
C ASN A 43 11.70 -1.66 12.46
N HIS A 44 11.11 -1.47 11.27
CA HIS A 44 11.04 -2.49 10.22
C HIS A 44 12.02 -2.24 9.07
N GLY A 45 12.79 -1.15 9.12
CA GLY A 45 13.72 -0.78 8.06
C GLY A 45 13.04 -0.32 6.77
N LEU A 46 11.78 0.12 6.82
CA LEU A 46 11.03 0.48 5.62
C LEU A 46 11.56 1.74 4.95
N ILE A 47 11.91 2.77 5.72
CA ILE A 47 12.48 4.01 5.18
C ILE A 47 13.86 3.71 4.58
N SER A 48 14.68 2.92 5.26
CA SER A 48 15.97 2.46 4.75
C SER A 48 15.82 1.67 3.46
N ALA A 49 14.86 0.74 3.39
CA ALA A 49 14.56 -0.03 2.19
C ALA A 49 14.09 0.87 1.01
N VAL A 50 13.31 1.93 1.28
CA VAL A 50 12.93 2.92 0.25
C VAL A 50 14.18 3.61 -0.31
N VAL A 51 15.11 4.04 0.53
CA VAL A 51 16.35 4.68 0.08
C VAL A 51 17.21 3.71 -0.74
N GLU A 52 17.32 2.45 -0.32
CA GLU A 52 18.06 1.41 -1.03
C GLU A 52 17.44 1.09 -2.40
N THR A 53 16.12 0.91 -2.49
CA THR A 53 15.43 0.64 -3.76
C THR A 53 15.47 1.85 -4.69
N TRP A 54 15.31 3.06 -4.16
CA TRP A 54 15.45 4.32 -4.90
C TRP A 54 16.82 4.43 -5.57
N THR A 55 17.90 4.22 -4.79
CA THR A 55 19.28 4.24 -5.32
C THR A 55 19.58 3.08 -6.24
N GLY A 56 19.04 1.88 -5.94
CA GLY A 56 19.14 0.70 -6.79
C GLY A 56 18.47 0.89 -8.15
N ALA A 57 17.42 1.68 -8.23
CA ALA A 57 16.78 2.09 -9.48
C ALA A 57 17.57 3.19 -10.25
N GLY A 58 18.70 3.65 -9.71
CA GLY A 58 19.58 4.61 -10.36
C GLY A 58 19.21 6.07 -10.11
N HIS A 59 18.32 6.37 -9.17
CA HIS A 59 17.92 7.74 -8.85
C HIS A 59 18.91 8.38 -7.86
N PRO A 60 19.16 9.71 -7.98
CA PRO A 60 20.10 10.43 -7.11
C PRO A 60 19.52 10.59 -5.70
N LEU A 61 20.40 10.70 -4.71
CA LEU A 61 20.03 11.21 -3.39
C LEU A 61 20.23 12.72 -3.32
N PRO A 62 19.52 13.42 -2.40
CA PRO A 62 19.78 14.81 -2.13
C PRO A 62 21.25 15.03 -1.71
N ASP A 63 21.82 16.18 -2.06
CA ASP A 63 23.18 16.58 -1.68
C ASP A 63 23.21 16.98 -0.18
N SER A 64 23.14 15.97 0.69
CA SER A 64 23.13 16.12 2.14
C SER A 64 23.95 14.99 2.77
N GLU A 65 24.71 15.29 3.83
CA GLU A 65 25.48 14.28 4.56
C GLU A 65 24.59 13.25 5.25
N GLU A 66 23.41 13.66 5.74
CA GLU A 66 22.41 12.81 6.39
C GLU A 66 21.00 13.18 5.93
N LEU A 67 20.14 12.16 5.80
CA LEU A 67 18.73 12.34 5.46
C LEU A 67 17.88 12.34 6.75
N HIS A 68 17.27 13.48 7.07
CA HIS A 68 16.37 13.62 8.22
C HIS A 68 14.91 13.58 7.78
N TRP A 69 14.14 12.65 8.34
CA TRP A 69 12.77 12.38 7.95
C TRP A 69 11.76 12.94 8.95
N ALA A 70 10.97 13.92 8.55
CA ALA A 70 9.81 14.38 9.30
C ALA A 70 8.57 13.65 8.80
N VAL A 71 7.98 12.78 9.63
CA VAL A 71 6.82 11.96 9.28
C VAL A 71 5.63 12.33 10.14
N ARG A 72 4.49 12.56 9.50
CA ARG A 72 3.18 12.69 10.14
C ARG A 72 2.19 11.76 9.45
N SER A 73 1.52 10.91 10.22
CA SER A 73 0.52 9.97 9.70
C SER A 73 -0.76 10.06 10.50
N ASP A 74 -1.88 10.09 9.79
CA ASP A 74 -3.23 9.95 10.37
C ASP A 74 -3.72 8.49 10.25
N ILE A 75 -2.92 7.59 9.62
CA ILE A 75 -3.25 6.18 9.41
C ILE A 75 -2.83 5.36 10.64
N PRO A 76 -3.76 4.67 11.33
CA PRO A 76 -3.43 3.77 12.43
C PRO A 76 -2.52 2.62 11.96
N ILE A 77 -1.36 2.47 12.61
CA ILE A 77 -0.38 1.44 12.27
C ILE A 77 -0.90 0.05 12.66
N GLY A 78 -0.68 -0.95 11.79
CA GLY A 78 -1.01 -2.36 12.07
C GLY A 78 -2.52 -2.65 12.11
N ARG A 79 -3.36 -1.81 11.50
CA ARG A 79 -4.80 -1.98 11.43
C ARG A 79 -5.33 -2.36 10.04
N GLY A 80 -4.45 -2.78 9.14
CA GLY A 80 -4.82 -3.19 7.78
C GLY A 80 -5.18 -2.04 6.84
N LEU A 81 -4.85 -0.78 7.23
CA LEU A 81 -5.15 0.42 6.46
C LEU A 81 -3.96 0.87 5.59
N LYS A 82 -3.07 -0.04 5.26
CA LYS A 82 -1.99 0.14 4.29
C LYS A 82 -0.98 1.24 4.66
N SER A 83 -0.70 1.38 5.96
CA SER A 83 0.23 2.40 6.47
C SER A 83 1.66 2.26 5.93
N SER A 84 2.14 1.04 5.64
CA SER A 84 3.46 0.81 5.03
C SER A 84 3.51 1.34 3.59
N ALA A 85 2.53 1.02 2.76
CA ALA A 85 2.45 1.53 1.40
C ALA A 85 2.35 3.06 1.38
N ALA A 86 1.50 3.65 2.23
CA ALA A 86 1.39 5.09 2.37
C ALA A 86 2.70 5.77 2.78
N LEU A 87 3.46 5.16 3.71
CA LEU A 87 4.77 5.67 4.12
C LEU A 87 5.79 5.54 2.99
N SER A 88 5.87 4.39 2.30
CA SER A 88 6.80 4.19 1.18
C SER A 88 6.56 5.22 0.08
N VAL A 89 5.32 5.38 -0.36
CA VAL A 89 4.94 6.36 -1.40
C VAL A 89 5.26 7.80 -0.95
N ALA A 90 4.95 8.16 0.30
CA ALA A 90 5.24 9.48 0.83
C ALA A 90 6.75 9.76 0.88
N CYS A 91 7.57 8.75 1.24
CA CYS A 91 9.04 8.87 1.24
C CYS A 91 9.59 9.03 -0.19
N ILE A 92 9.10 8.22 -1.15
CA ILE A 92 9.53 8.32 -2.56
C ILE A 92 9.19 9.70 -3.12
N ARG A 93 7.98 10.20 -2.90
CA ARG A 93 7.58 11.54 -3.32
C ARG A 93 8.40 12.65 -2.65
N ALA A 94 8.82 12.45 -1.38
CA ALA A 94 9.72 13.39 -0.71
C ALA A 94 11.13 13.37 -1.32
N LEU A 95 11.60 12.20 -1.79
CA LEU A 95 12.85 12.09 -2.56
C LEU A 95 12.71 12.76 -3.92
N CYS A 96 11.62 12.53 -4.65
CA CYS A 96 11.32 13.22 -5.90
C CYS A 96 11.40 14.75 -5.73
N ASP A 97 10.70 15.27 -4.70
CA ASP A 97 10.69 16.71 -4.40
C ASP A 97 12.11 17.24 -4.10
N ALA A 98 12.91 16.49 -3.34
CA ALA A 98 14.25 16.92 -2.90
C ALA A 98 15.32 16.79 -3.97
N THR A 99 15.12 15.94 -4.97
CA THR A 99 16.10 15.68 -6.06
C THR A 99 15.64 16.23 -7.42
N GLU A 100 14.49 16.90 -7.47
CA GLU A 100 13.85 17.35 -8.71
C GLU A 100 13.66 16.21 -9.73
N THR A 101 13.46 14.98 -9.22
CA THR A 101 13.24 13.80 -10.05
C THR A 101 11.74 13.67 -10.33
N GLU A 102 11.37 13.56 -11.59
CA GLU A 102 10.00 13.29 -12.01
C GLU A 102 9.80 11.80 -12.27
N LEU A 103 8.81 11.20 -11.60
CA LEU A 103 8.41 9.80 -11.79
C LEU A 103 6.93 9.70 -12.10
N GLU A 104 6.60 8.80 -13.02
CA GLU A 104 5.23 8.39 -13.24
C GLU A 104 4.71 7.54 -12.06
N ASN A 105 3.40 7.53 -11.85
CA ASN A 105 2.79 6.83 -10.72
C ASN A 105 3.18 5.34 -10.66
N TYR A 106 3.26 4.64 -11.80
CA TYR A 106 3.66 3.24 -11.83
C TYR A 106 5.11 3.01 -11.36
N GLN A 107 6.03 3.94 -11.63
CA GLN A 107 7.41 3.86 -11.16
C GLN A 107 7.48 4.03 -9.64
N ILE A 108 6.69 4.95 -9.08
CA ILE A 108 6.56 5.11 -7.62
C ILE A 108 6.01 3.82 -7.00
N VAL A 109 5.02 3.19 -7.63
CA VAL A 109 4.41 1.95 -7.16
C VAL A 109 5.43 0.81 -7.16
N ASP A 110 6.21 0.64 -8.23
CA ASP A 110 7.23 -0.42 -8.32
C ASP A 110 8.30 -0.24 -7.23
N ILE A 111 8.87 0.95 -7.07
CA ILE A 111 9.85 1.25 -6.01
C ILE A 111 9.25 0.99 -4.62
N ALA A 112 7.99 1.39 -4.37
CA ALA A 112 7.33 1.18 -3.09
C ALA A 112 7.06 -0.30 -2.80
N ALA A 113 6.71 -1.09 -3.82
CA ALA A 113 6.50 -2.53 -3.72
C ALA A 113 7.81 -3.26 -3.40
N ASP A 114 8.88 -2.95 -4.10
CA ASP A 114 10.21 -3.52 -3.88
C ASP A 114 10.74 -3.21 -2.47
N ALA A 115 10.55 -1.97 -2.00
CA ALA A 115 10.94 -1.58 -0.64
C ALA A 115 10.18 -2.38 0.43
N GLN A 116 8.87 -2.60 0.23
CA GLN A 116 8.05 -3.39 1.16
C GLN A 116 8.43 -4.88 1.18
N LEU A 117 8.84 -5.44 0.03
CA LEU A 117 9.40 -6.80 -0.04
C LEU A 117 10.75 -6.87 0.67
N ALA A 118 11.66 -5.93 0.41
CA ALA A 118 13.01 -5.92 0.97
C ALA A 118 13.03 -5.88 2.51
N CYS A 119 12.09 -5.15 3.13
CA CYS A 119 11.98 -5.07 4.59
C CYS A 119 10.96 -6.06 5.21
N ALA A 120 10.44 -7.02 4.43
CA ALA A 120 9.43 -8.00 4.84
C ALA A 120 8.14 -7.37 5.42
N CYS A 121 7.81 -6.15 5.02
CA CYS A 121 6.53 -5.51 5.35
C CYS A 121 5.36 -6.07 4.53
N SER A 122 5.65 -6.77 3.44
CA SER A 122 4.69 -7.43 2.55
C SER A 122 5.19 -8.78 2.07
N PHE A 123 4.28 -9.72 1.81
CA PHE A 123 4.57 -11.01 1.17
C PHE A 123 4.54 -10.94 -0.36
N THR A 124 3.78 -9.98 -0.92
CA THR A 124 3.52 -9.87 -2.36
C THR A 124 3.97 -8.53 -2.94
N GLY A 125 4.74 -7.74 -2.19
CA GLY A 125 5.11 -6.37 -2.56
C GLY A 125 3.99 -5.35 -2.40
N SER A 126 2.73 -5.78 -2.18
CA SER A 126 1.58 -4.88 -1.99
C SER A 126 1.42 -3.84 -3.11
N VAL A 127 1.53 -4.27 -4.37
CA VAL A 127 1.38 -3.39 -5.55
C VAL A 127 0.04 -2.66 -5.54
N ASP A 128 -1.06 -3.39 -5.21
CA ASP A 128 -2.39 -2.80 -5.07
C ASP A 128 -2.47 -1.78 -3.92
N ASP A 129 -1.79 -2.03 -2.80
CA ASP A 129 -1.72 -1.12 -1.67
C ASP A 129 -0.95 0.16 -2.06
N SER A 130 0.14 0.01 -2.82
CA SER A 130 0.95 1.13 -3.32
C SER A 130 0.17 1.96 -4.33
N TRP A 131 -0.61 1.34 -5.24
CA TRP A 131 -1.50 2.06 -6.13
C TRP A 131 -2.55 2.90 -5.36
N SER A 132 -3.17 2.33 -4.32
CA SER A 132 -4.11 3.08 -3.49
C SER A 132 -3.46 4.25 -2.73
N ALA A 133 -2.16 4.16 -2.46
CA ALA A 133 -1.42 5.23 -1.80
C ALA A 133 -1.02 6.36 -2.77
N VAL A 134 -0.89 6.06 -4.06
CA VAL A 134 -0.48 7.01 -5.09
C VAL A 134 -1.64 7.83 -5.63
N GLU A 135 -2.81 7.22 -5.86
CA GLU A 135 -3.94 7.89 -6.49
C GLU A 135 -5.30 7.44 -5.94
N PRO A 136 -6.35 8.26 -6.10
CA PRO A 136 -7.69 7.92 -5.63
C PRO A 136 -8.33 6.80 -6.44
N GLY A 137 -9.41 6.22 -5.92
CA GLY A 137 -10.16 5.14 -6.54
C GLY A 137 -9.71 3.77 -6.09
N TRP A 138 -9.90 2.78 -6.94
CA TRP A 138 -9.50 1.39 -6.70
C TRP A 138 -8.92 0.77 -7.97
N LYS A 139 -7.98 -0.16 -7.79
CA LYS A 139 -7.40 -0.95 -8.88
C LYS A 139 -7.36 -2.42 -8.49
N VAL A 140 -7.62 -3.28 -9.47
CA VAL A 140 -7.28 -4.71 -9.44
C VAL A 140 -5.97 -4.88 -10.17
N VAL A 141 -5.01 -5.52 -9.52
CA VAL A 141 -3.68 -5.69 -10.11
C VAL A 141 -3.21 -7.14 -10.08
N ASP A 142 -2.45 -7.51 -11.08
CA ASP A 142 -1.63 -8.71 -11.06
C ASP A 142 -0.31 -8.37 -10.34
N PRO A 143 -0.01 -8.97 -9.18
CA PRO A 143 1.21 -8.67 -8.43
C PRO A 143 2.48 -9.28 -9.03
N ASN A 144 2.37 -10.07 -10.11
CA ASN A 144 3.50 -10.78 -10.71
C ASN A 144 4.12 -10.04 -11.90
N VAL A 145 3.56 -8.91 -12.29
CA VAL A 145 4.06 -8.09 -13.40
C VAL A 145 4.28 -6.65 -12.94
N PRO A 146 5.14 -5.88 -13.65
CA PRO A 146 5.38 -4.47 -13.31
C PRO A 146 4.10 -3.65 -13.23
N ALA A 147 4.08 -2.62 -12.39
CA ALA A 147 2.91 -1.81 -12.14
C ALA A 147 2.32 -1.17 -13.42
N ALA A 148 3.18 -0.84 -14.39
CA ALA A 148 2.74 -0.29 -15.69
C ALA A 148 1.86 -1.24 -16.50
N GLU A 149 2.00 -2.56 -16.32
CA GLU A 149 1.30 -3.60 -17.09
C GLU A 149 0.27 -4.35 -16.22
N GLY A 150 0.39 -4.22 -14.90
CA GLY A 150 -0.34 -5.04 -13.93
C GLY A 150 -1.79 -4.62 -13.66
N VAL A 151 -2.23 -3.43 -14.08
CA VAL A 151 -3.58 -2.96 -13.82
C VAL A 151 -4.58 -3.67 -14.75
N LEU A 152 -5.43 -4.51 -14.16
CA LEU A 152 -6.44 -5.30 -14.88
C LEU A 152 -7.80 -4.59 -14.94
N MET A 153 -8.17 -3.92 -13.87
CA MET A 153 -9.41 -3.15 -13.73
C MET A 153 -9.17 -1.96 -12.80
N GLU A 154 -9.88 -0.89 -13.03
CA GLU A 154 -9.85 0.29 -12.18
C GLU A 154 -11.19 1.00 -12.14
N GLY A 155 -11.40 1.82 -11.12
CA GLY A 155 -12.59 2.65 -11.03
C GLY A 155 -12.49 3.67 -9.91
N LEU A 156 -13.42 4.60 -9.95
CA LEU A 156 -13.59 5.60 -8.90
C LEU A 156 -14.79 5.24 -8.03
N ILE A 157 -14.71 5.58 -6.76
CA ILE A 157 -15.89 5.62 -5.89
C ILE A 157 -16.53 6.98 -6.14
N GLU A 158 -17.81 7.00 -6.54
CA GLU A 158 -18.51 8.24 -6.86
C GLU A 158 -18.48 9.22 -5.69
N GLU A 159 -18.05 10.46 -5.94
CA GLU A 159 -17.98 11.54 -4.93
C GLU A 159 -19.36 11.86 -4.31
N SER A 160 -20.45 11.54 -5.03
CA SER A 160 -21.82 11.71 -4.54
C SER A 160 -22.17 10.78 -3.37
N GLN A 161 -21.38 9.72 -3.16
CA GLN A 161 -21.58 8.74 -2.10
C GLN A 161 -20.52 8.93 -1.00
N HIS A 162 -20.89 9.62 0.07
CA HIS A 162 -20.03 9.73 1.25
C HIS A 162 -20.08 8.44 2.06
N TRP A 163 -18.99 7.66 2.04
CA TRP A 163 -18.86 6.46 2.86
C TRP A 163 -18.13 6.76 4.15
N ILE A 164 -18.69 6.28 5.27
CA ILE A 164 -18.05 6.36 6.58
C ILE A 164 -17.37 5.02 6.84
N ILE A 165 -16.07 5.06 7.10
CA ILE A 165 -15.28 3.89 7.47
C ILE A 165 -15.19 3.85 8.99
N LEU A 166 -15.70 2.77 9.60
CA LEU A 166 -15.56 2.51 11.02
C LEU A 166 -14.39 1.54 11.25
N ILE A 167 -13.38 2.02 11.97
CA ILE A 167 -12.21 1.21 12.32
C ILE A 167 -12.44 0.59 13.70
N LEU A 168 -12.63 -0.73 13.74
CA LEU A 168 -12.75 -1.50 14.98
C LEU A 168 -11.38 -2.05 15.35
N ASP A 169 -10.75 -1.46 16.37
CA ASP A 169 -9.47 -1.93 16.88
C ASP A 169 -9.67 -3.18 17.75
N ARG A 170 -9.16 -4.31 17.26
CA ARG A 170 -9.14 -5.60 17.98
C ARG A 170 -7.78 -5.91 18.63
N GLY A 171 -6.89 -4.92 18.69
CA GLY A 171 -5.53 -5.13 19.15
C GLY A 171 -4.58 -5.62 18.05
N PRO A 172 -3.34 -5.98 18.41
CA PRO A 172 -2.35 -6.45 17.45
C PRO A 172 -2.77 -7.78 16.81
N ARG A 173 -2.36 -7.99 15.56
CA ARG A 173 -2.55 -9.27 14.87
C ARG A 173 -1.75 -10.35 15.61
N THR A 174 -2.40 -11.45 15.95
CA THR A 174 -1.79 -12.61 16.65
C THR A 174 -1.55 -13.79 15.73
N ILE A 175 -2.11 -13.78 14.52
CA ILE A 175 -2.00 -14.85 13.53
C ILE A 175 -1.34 -14.28 12.28
N GLU A 176 -0.26 -14.92 11.84
CA GLU A 176 0.36 -14.61 10.56
C GLU A 176 -0.43 -15.25 9.42
N PRO A 177 -0.54 -14.57 8.26
CA PRO A 177 -1.16 -15.14 7.08
C PRO A 177 -0.38 -16.36 6.60
N ASP A 178 -1.09 -17.48 6.42
CA ASP A 178 -0.57 -18.72 5.87
C ASP A 178 -1.12 -18.89 4.44
N PRO A 179 -0.29 -18.88 3.39
CA PRO A 179 -0.72 -19.04 2.01
C PRO A 179 -1.55 -20.32 1.77
N GLU A 180 -1.22 -21.45 2.42
CA GLU A 180 -1.96 -22.71 2.26
C GLU A 180 -3.40 -22.57 2.77
N ARG A 181 -3.60 -21.91 3.91
CA ARG A 181 -4.93 -21.65 4.46
C ARG A 181 -5.76 -20.76 3.55
N PHE A 182 -5.14 -19.74 2.92
CA PHE A 182 -5.82 -18.90 1.92
C PHE A 182 -6.27 -19.73 0.71
N GLN A 183 -5.43 -20.65 0.22
CA GLN A 183 -5.77 -21.53 -0.90
C GLN A 183 -6.95 -22.46 -0.57
N MET A 184 -7.09 -22.94 0.67
CA MET A 184 -8.25 -23.74 1.10
C MET A 184 -9.58 -22.98 0.95
N HIS A 185 -9.58 -21.66 0.93
CA HIS A 185 -10.74 -20.80 0.77
C HIS A 185 -10.87 -20.17 -0.63
N ALA A 186 -10.16 -20.68 -1.63
CA ALA A 186 -10.12 -20.15 -2.99
C ALA A 186 -11.54 -19.95 -3.61
N GLY A 187 -12.49 -20.87 -3.32
CA GLY A 187 -13.86 -20.72 -3.80
C GLY A 187 -14.60 -19.49 -3.25
N GLN A 188 -14.28 -19.04 -2.03
CA GLN A 188 -14.84 -17.82 -1.45
C GLN A 188 -14.18 -16.58 -2.05
N PHE A 189 -12.86 -16.62 -2.27
CA PHE A 189 -12.15 -15.54 -2.97
C PHE A 189 -12.65 -15.37 -4.41
N GLN A 190 -13.00 -16.48 -5.09
CA GLN A 190 -13.59 -16.41 -6.43
C GLN A 190 -14.93 -15.67 -6.43
N GLN A 191 -15.74 -15.77 -5.38
CA GLN A 191 -16.97 -14.97 -5.27
C GLN A 191 -16.67 -13.47 -5.15
N ALA A 192 -15.58 -13.09 -4.47
CA ALA A 192 -15.14 -11.71 -4.40
C ALA A 192 -14.67 -11.20 -5.77
N ILE A 193 -13.90 -12.00 -6.52
CA ILE A 193 -13.46 -11.68 -7.89
C ILE A 193 -14.68 -11.44 -8.78
N THR A 194 -15.64 -12.38 -8.81
CA THR A 194 -16.87 -12.25 -9.60
C THR A 194 -17.66 -10.98 -9.24
N ALA A 195 -17.66 -10.58 -7.96
CA ALA A 195 -18.32 -9.34 -7.55
C ALA A 195 -17.57 -8.10 -8.08
N VAL A 196 -16.23 -8.10 -8.14
CA VAL A 196 -15.45 -7.01 -8.76
C VAL A 196 -15.73 -6.93 -10.27
N GLU A 197 -15.74 -8.06 -10.99
CA GLU A 197 -16.06 -8.12 -12.42
C GLU A 197 -17.44 -7.54 -12.73
N GLN A 198 -18.36 -7.57 -11.76
CA GLN A 198 -19.70 -6.98 -11.83
C GLN A 198 -19.75 -5.54 -11.29
N GLU A 199 -18.62 -4.93 -11.00
CA GLU A 199 -18.50 -3.59 -10.39
C GLU A 199 -19.19 -3.44 -9.02
N LYS A 200 -19.48 -4.58 -8.35
CA LYS A 200 -20.11 -4.63 -7.02
C LYS A 200 -19.06 -4.59 -5.90
N ILE A 201 -18.32 -3.49 -5.81
CA ILE A 201 -17.13 -3.37 -4.96
C ILE A 201 -17.40 -3.68 -3.49
N PHE A 202 -18.52 -3.21 -2.92
CA PHE A 202 -18.87 -3.51 -1.52
C PHE A 202 -19.19 -5.00 -1.30
N ASN A 203 -19.81 -5.67 -2.27
CA ASN A 203 -20.03 -7.11 -2.21
C ASN A 203 -18.70 -7.86 -2.28
N ALA A 204 -17.77 -7.41 -3.12
CA ALA A 204 -16.42 -7.97 -3.18
C ALA A 204 -15.71 -7.85 -1.83
N MET A 205 -15.74 -6.66 -1.20
CA MET A 205 -15.16 -6.45 0.14
C MET A 205 -15.79 -7.39 1.20
N ILE A 206 -17.10 -7.59 1.17
CA ILE A 206 -17.79 -8.52 2.10
C ILE A 206 -17.33 -9.96 1.88
N GLN A 207 -17.30 -10.44 0.64
CA GLN A 207 -16.89 -11.82 0.34
C GLN A 207 -15.40 -12.03 0.66
N ASN A 208 -14.54 -11.08 0.27
CA ASN A 208 -13.13 -11.10 0.61
C ASN A 208 -12.91 -11.10 2.14
N GLY A 209 -13.61 -10.24 2.88
CA GLY A 209 -13.51 -10.19 4.33
C GLY A 209 -13.92 -11.51 5.01
N ARG A 210 -14.97 -12.17 4.51
CA ARG A 210 -15.39 -13.51 4.99
C ARG A 210 -14.35 -14.57 4.68
N ALA A 211 -13.77 -14.56 3.48
CA ALA A 211 -12.73 -15.50 3.07
C ALA A 211 -11.47 -15.32 3.91
N VAL A 212 -11.02 -14.09 4.11
CA VAL A 212 -9.87 -13.75 4.97
C VAL A 212 -10.12 -14.17 6.42
N ALA A 213 -11.32 -13.90 6.97
CA ALA A 213 -11.65 -14.31 8.33
C ALA A 213 -11.70 -15.83 8.52
N ALA A 214 -12.01 -16.58 7.48
CA ALA A 214 -12.00 -18.06 7.51
C ALA A 214 -10.57 -18.62 7.36
N ALA A 215 -9.68 -17.89 6.64
CA ALA A 215 -8.29 -18.28 6.43
C ALA A 215 -7.38 -17.93 7.62
N LEU A 216 -7.73 -16.97 8.47
CA LEU A 216 -6.98 -16.56 9.66
C LEU A 216 -7.52 -17.22 10.92
#